data_9ca9876fb7d645e838ef79b4a0db7aad
#
_entry.id   9ca9876fb7d645e838ef79b4a0db7aad
#
_cell.length_a   1.000
_cell.length_b   1.000
_cell.length_c   1.000
_cell.angle_alpha   90.00
_cell.angle_beta   90.00
_cell.angle_gamma   90.00
#
_symmetry.space_group_name_H-M   'P 1'
#
loop_
_entity.id
_entity.type
_entity.pdbx_description
1 polymer ?
#
loop_
_entity_poly.entity_id
_entity_poly.type
_entity_poly.pdbx_seq_one_letter_code
_entity_poly.pdbx_strand_id
1 'polypeptide(L)'
;MCIRDRHDEHTLAPAKARAYELPSLSGQESDEIVILLMSLPNPSQEVINCIENAVEWFKSSKIEGIKKEFFTNDEGKKDYRMVPCTDCPPLWARFYTLEDNRPFFSDRDGVKKFDISEIGHERRNGYSWYNSDGLKVLKKYEQWKKKNKIQ
;
A
#
# COMPACT_ATOMS: atom_id res chain seq x y z
N MET A 1 -0.18 6.54 14.32
CA MET A 1 0.18 6.49 12.90
C MET A 1 -0.79 5.55 12.18
N CYS A 2 -1.45 6.02 11.11
CA CYS A 2 -2.54 5.26 10.47
C CYS A 2 -2.09 4.38 9.29
N ILE A 3 -0.78 4.32 9.03
CA ILE A 3 -0.21 3.54 7.94
C ILE A 3 0.41 2.27 8.50
N ARG A 4 -0.40 1.22 8.61
CA ARG A 4 0.06 -0.11 9.08
C ARG A 4 -0.83 -1.21 8.52
N ASP A 5 -0.32 -2.43 8.48
CA ASP A 5 -1.11 -3.62 8.11
C ASP A 5 -1.75 -4.24 9.35
N ARG A 6 -1.00 -4.90 10.19
CA ARG A 6 -1.50 -5.66 11.35
C ARG A 6 -0.86 -5.21 12.64
N HIS A 7 -1.61 -5.34 13.74
CA HIS A 7 -1.17 -5.01 15.10
C HIS A 7 -1.50 -6.15 16.06
N ASP A 8 -0.66 -6.29 17.05
CA ASP A 8 -1.02 -7.03 18.26
C ASP A 8 -2.14 -6.31 19.01
N GLU A 9 -3.16 -7.03 19.41
CA GLU A 9 -4.38 -6.44 19.98
C GLU A 9 -4.18 -5.76 21.35
N HIS A 10 -3.12 -6.14 22.08
CA HIS A 10 -2.83 -5.60 23.41
C HIS A 10 -1.78 -4.50 23.39
N THR A 11 -0.71 -4.71 22.63
CA THR A 11 0.44 -3.80 22.61
C THR A 11 0.38 -2.77 21.49
N LEU A 12 -0.49 -2.98 20.49
CA LEU A 12 -0.57 -2.21 19.26
C LEU A 12 0.76 -2.18 18.45
N ALA A 13 1.67 -3.08 18.78
CA ALA A 13 2.90 -3.24 17.99
C ALA A 13 2.61 -3.87 16.62
N PRO A 14 3.39 -3.56 15.58
CA PRO A 14 3.26 -4.22 14.29
C PRO A 14 3.39 -5.73 14.44
N ALA A 15 2.47 -6.49 13.88
CA ALA A 15 2.39 -7.93 14.05
C ALA A 15 2.32 -8.66 12.70
N LYS A 16 2.76 -9.91 12.70
CA LYS A 16 2.62 -10.84 11.60
C LYS A 16 1.21 -11.46 11.61
N ALA A 17 0.63 -11.70 10.42
CA ALA A 17 -0.59 -12.50 10.30
C ALA A 17 -0.28 -13.85 9.62
N ARG A 18 -0.50 -13.99 8.29
CA ARG A 18 -0.14 -15.21 7.57
C ARG A 18 1.37 -15.29 7.35
N ALA A 19 1.86 -16.44 6.85
CA ALA A 19 3.28 -16.63 6.61
C ALA A 19 3.92 -15.52 5.77
N TYR A 20 3.21 -15.05 4.76
CA TYR A 20 3.63 -13.99 3.82
C TYR A 20 3.16 -12.58 4.20
N GLU A 21 2.44 -12.41 5.30
CA GLU A 21 1.99 -11.10 5.82
C GLU A 21 2.87 -10.71 7.00
N LEU A 22 4.06 -10.22 6.69
CA LEU A 22 5.05 -9.80 7.68
C LEU A 22 4.69 -8.43 8.28
N PRO A 23 5.21 -8.07 9.46
CA PRO A 23 5.03 -6.73 10.00
C PRO A 23 5.45 -5.67 8.98
N SER A 24 4.52 -4.75 8.66
CA SER A 24 4.71 -3.82 7.55
C SER A 24 3.88 -2.53 7.71
N LEU A 25 4.23 -1.53 6.93
CA LEU A 25 3.29 -0.48 6.52
C LEU A 25 2.51 -1.01 5.33
N SER A 26 1.25 -0.60 5.16
CA SER A 26 0.42 -1.10 4.06
C SER A 26 -0.13 0.02 3.19
N GLY A 27 0.09 -0.10 1.89
CA GLY A 27 -0.50 0.78 0.89
C GLY A 27 -1.96 0.43 0.54
N GLN A 28 -2.47 -0.71 0.96
CA GLN A 28 -3.82 -1.16 0.65
C GLN A 28 -4.76 -1.02 1.86
N GLU A 29 -4.40 -1.57 3.00
CA GLU A 29 -5.25 -1.53 4.20
C GLU A 29 -5.36 -0.11 4.77
N SER A 30 -4.36 0.73 4.55
CA SER A 30 -4.36 2.12 5.05
C SER A 30 -5.25 3.06 4.26
N ASP A 31 -5.53 2.80 2.99
CA ASP A 31 -6.34 3.70 2.15
C ASP A 31 -7.78 3.81 2.67
N GLU A 32 -8.41 2.69 2.99
CA GLU A 32 -9.77 2.67 3.53
C GLU A 32 -9.84 3.29 4.93
N ILE A 33 -8.83 3.07 5.79
CA ILE A 33 -8.76 3.68 7.10
C ILE A 33 -8.69 5.21 6.97
N VAL A 34 -7.82 5.73 6.12
CA VAL A 34 -7.67 7.17 5.92
C VAL A 34 -8.95 7.78 5.32
N ILE A 35 -9.59 7.09 4.38
CA ILE A 35 -10.86 7.50 3.80
C ILE A 35 -11.98 7.53 4.84
N LEU A 36 -12.03 6.54 5.74
CA LEU A 36 -12.96 6.51 6.86
C LEU A 36 -12.73 7.69 7.79
N LEU A 37 -11.48 7.97 8.18
CA LEU A 37 -11.15 9.13 9.02
C LEU A 37 -11.59 10.46 8.37
N MET A 38 -11.40 10.62 7.06
CA MET A 38 -11.89 11.80 6.33
C MET A 38 -13.41 11.91 6.29
N SER A 39 -14.16 10.85 6.56
CA SER A 39 -15.63 10.87 6.59
C SER A 39 -16.21 11.35 7.93
N LEU A 40 -15.40 11.38 8.99
CA LEU A 40 -15.84 11.76 10.32
C LEU A 40 -16.32 13.24 10.35
N PRO A 41 -17.45 13.53 10.97
CA PRO A 41 -17.89 14.90 11.18
C PRO A 41 -17.06 15.54 12.31
N ASN A 42 -16.67 16.80 12.14
CA ASN A 42 -15.92 17.57 13.14
C ASN A 42 -14.70 16.81 13.71
N PRO A 43 -13.73 16.42 12.84
CA PRO A 43 -12.59 15.64 13.31
C PRO A 43 -11.75 16.42 14.33
N SER A 44 -11.26 15.72 15.36
CA SER A 44 -10.33 16.31 16.32
C SER A 44 -8.99 16.64 15.66
N GLN A 45 -8.16 17.45 16.31
CA GLN A 45 -6.83 17.79 15.79
C GLN A 45 -5.94 16.54 15.61
N GLU A 46 -6.08 15.55 16.47
CA GLU A 46 -5.35 14.28 16.33
C GLU A 46 -5.77 13.52 15.07
N VAL A 47 -7.05 13.52 14.75
CA VAL A 47 -7.58 12.89 13.52
C VAL A 47 -7.07 13.66 12.29
N ILE A 48 -7.11 14.99 12.33
CA ILE A 48 -6.56 15.84 11.27
C ILE A 48 -5.09 15.51 11.04
N ASN A 49 -4.26 15.56 12.07
CA ASN A 49 -2.84 15.24 12.00
C ASN A 49 -2.58 13.81 11.48
N CYS A 50 -3.43 12.86 11.87
CA CYS A 50 -3.33 11.48 11.39
C CYS A 50 -3.60 11.39 9.87
N ILE A 51 -4.63 12.07 9.39
CA ILE A 51 -4.95 12.14 7.96
C ILE A 51 -3.81 12.79 7.18
N GLU A 52 -3.30 13.93 7.64
CA GLU A 52 -2.22 14.67 6.97
C GLU A 52 -0.94 13.84 6.86
N ASN A 53 -0.52 13.23 7.97
CA ASN A 53 0.66 12.35 7.98
C ASN A 53 0.48 11.12 7.08
N ALA A 54 -0.72 10.56 7.03
CA ALA A 54 -1.01 9.45 6.14
C ALA A 54 -0.95 9.86 4.66
N VAL A 55 -1.52 11.01 4.33
CA VAL A 55 -1.48 11.56 2.95
C VAL A 55 -0.05 11.87 2.52
N GLU A 56 0.78 12.40 3.41
CA GLU A 56 2.20 12.64 3.12
C GLU A 56 2.94 11.32 2.85
N TRP A 57 2.64 10.29 3.64
CA TRP A 57 3.17 8.96 3.36
C TRP A 57 2.71 8.43 1.99
N PHE A 58 1.43 8.57 1.61
CA PHE A 58 0.95 8.16 0.29
C PHE A 58 1.64 8.94 -0.84
N LYS A 59 1.95 10.21 -0.66
CA LYS A 59 2.70 11.01 -1.64
C LYS A 59 4.15 10.54 -1.80
N SER A 60 4.82 10.25 -0.68
CA SER A 60 6.24 9.87 -0.68
C SER A 60 6.48 8.40 -1.05
N SER A 61 5.48 7.53 -0.86
CA SER A 61 5.60 6.08 -1.07
C SER A 61 5.08 5.59 -2.43
N LYS A 62 4.63 6.51 -3.30
CA LYS A 62 4.19 6.15 -4.64
C LYS A 62 5.34 5.63 -5.48
N ILE A 63 5.04 4.63 -6.30
CA ILE A 63 5.96 4.01 -7.24
C ILE A 63 5.59 4.49 -8.63
N GLU A 64 6.47 5.23 -9.27
CA GLU A 64 6.28 5.82 -10.59
C GLU A 64 7.17 5.12 -11.62
N GLY A 65 6.84 5.28 -12.90
CA GLY A 65 7.67 4.81 -14.00
C GLY A 65 7.58 3.31 -14.31
N ILE A 66 6.61 2.59 -13.73
CA ILE A 66 6.40 1.16 -14.00
C ILE A 66 4.93 0.81 -14.15
N LYS A 67 4.65 -0.28 -14.87
CA LYS A 67 3.32 -0.88 -14.99
C LYS A 67 3.38 -2.41 -15.00
N LYS A 68 2.24 -3.04 -14.74
CA LYS A 68 2.07 -4.48 -14.96
C LYS A 68 1.95 -4.77 -16.46
N GLU A 69 2.76 -5.70 -16.93
CA GLU A 69 2.64 -6.30 -18.25
C GLU A 69 2.26 -7.77 -18.09
N PHE A 70 1.11 -8.15 -18.64
CA PHE A 70 0.62 -9.53 -18.56
C PHE A 70 1.13 -10.35 -19.73
N PHE A 71 1.49 -11.60 -19.47
CA PHE A 71 1.94 -12.56 -20.49
C PHE A 71 1.47 -13.98 -20.12
N THR A 72 1.66 -14.91 -21.03
CA THR A 72 1.48 -16.34 -20.75
C THR A 72 2.86 -16.96 -20.56
N ASN A 73 3.07 -17.61 -19.44
CA ASN A 73 4.34 -18.26 -19.13
C ASN A 73 4.51 -19.62 -19.88
N ASP A 74 5.66 -20.25 -19.73
CA ASP A 74 6.00 -21.51 -20.42
C ASP A 74 5.08 -22.68 -20.04
N GLU A 75 4.38 -22.58 -18.90
CA GLU A 75 3.37 -23.55 -18.47
C GLU A 75 1.95 -23.25 -19.01
N GLY A 76 1.80 -22.25 -19.88
CA GLY A 76 0.51 -21.82 -20.41
C GLY A 76 -0.37 -21.04 -19.42
N LYS A 77 0.18 -20.57 -18.30
CA LYS A 77 -0.54 -19.83 -17.27
C LYS A 77 -0.38 -18.34 -17.44
N LYS A 78 -1.42 -17.55 -17.13
CA LYS A 78 -1.32 -16.10 -17.04
C LYS A 78 -0.34 -15.71 -15.94
N ASP A 79 0.56 -14.80 -16.26
CA ASP A 79 1.52 -14.22 -15.33
C ASP A 79 1.70 -12.73 -15.63
N TYR A 80 2.42 -12.01 -14.79
CA TYR A 80 2.80 -10.64 -15.06
C TYR A 80 4.21 -10.33 -14.58
N ARG A 81 4.78 -9.30 -15.17
CA ARG A 81 6.02 -8.67 -14.75
C ARG A 81 5.85 -7.16 -14.67
N MET A 82 6.73 -6.51 -13.94
CA MET A 82 6.79 -5.05 -13.94
C MET A 82 7.73 -4.58 -15.04
N VAL A 83 7.26 -3.64 -15.85
CA VAL A 83 8.05 -3.07 -16.94
C VAL A 83 8.07 -1.54 -16.85
N PRO A 84 9.11 -0.88 -17.37
CA PRO A 84 9.18 0.58 -17.42
C PRO A 84 7.98 1.19 -18.19
N CYS A 85 7.52 2.34 -17.71
CA CYS A 85 6.42 3.07 -18.34
C CYS A 85 6.47 4.55 -17.96
N THR A 86 6.68 5.43 -18.94
CA THR A 86 6.91 6.86 -18.72
C THR A 86 5.65 7.61 -18.26
N ASP A 87 4.48 7.28 -18.81
CA ASP A 87 3.23 8.04 -18.62
C ASP A 87 2.14 7.23 -17.88
N CYS A 88 2.55 6.26 -17.07
CA CYS A 88 1.60 5.47 -16.30
C CYS A 88 1.25 6.13 -14.97
N PRO A 89 0.01 5.94 -14.49
CA PRO A 89 -0.36 6.38 -13.17
C PRO A 89 0.51 5.68 -12.12
N PRO A 90 0.79 6.36 -10.99
CA PRO A 90 1.57 5.77 -9.91
C PRO A 90 0.86 4.56 -9.30
N LEU A 91 1.65 3.66 -8.78
CA LEU A 91 1.23 2.48 -8.03
C LEU A 91 1.69 2.59 -6.59
N TRP A 92 1.08 1.80 -5.73
CA TRP A 92 1.55 1.53 -4.37
C TRP A 92 1.72 0.02 -4.20
N ALA A 93 2.78 -0.37 -3.52
CA ALA A 93 2.93 -1.75 -3.08
C ALA A 93 1.97 -2.02 -1.92
N ARG A 94 1.58 -3.28 -1.76
CA ARG A 94 0.77 -3.67 -0.61
C ARG A 94 1.54 -3.53 0.68
N PHE A 95 2.81 -3.95 0.72
CA PHE A 95 3.65 -3.92 1.90
C PHE A 95 4.92 -3.11 1.70
N TYR A 96 5.28 -2.37 2.76
CA TYR A 96 6.52 -1.61 2.88
C TYR A 96 7.19 -1.96 4.20
N THR A 97 8.51 -1.99 4.21
CA THR A 97 9.31 -2.20 5.42
C THR A 97 9.02 -1.12 6.46
N LEU A 98 9.13 -1.47 7.74
CA LEU A 98 8.94 -0.52 8.84
C LEU A 98 10.15 0.41 8.98
N GLU A 99 11.33 -0.05 8.56
CA GLU A 99 12.61 0.59 8.80
C GLU A 99 12.87 1.73 7.80
N ASP A 100 12.69 1.46 6.50
CA ASP A 100 13.11 2.35 5.42
C ASP A 100 12.02 2.60 4.37
N ASN A 101 10.78 2.18 4.65
CA ASN A 101 9.62 2.37 3.77
C ASN A 101 9.86 1.82 2.34
N ARG A 102 10.58 0.72 2.22
CA ARG A 102 10.89 0.06 0.96
C ARG A 102 9.80 -0.96 0.61
N PRO A 103 9.24 -0.95 -0.62
CA PRO A 103 8.32 -1.99 -1.07
C PRO A 103 8.96 -3.38 -0.93
N PHE A 104 8.20 -4.36 -0.43
CA PHE A 104 8.65 -5.74 -0.39
C PHE A 104 7.52 -6.72 -0.72
N PHE A 105 7.93 -7.92 -1.08
CA PHE A 105 7.08 -9.05 -1.42
C PHE A 105 7.49 -10.23 -0.58
N SER A 106 6.62 -11.18 -0.37
CA SER A 106 6.95 -12.41 0.35
C SER A 106 6.14 -13.59 -0.15
N ASP A 107 6.73 -14.76 -0.08
CA ASP A 107 6.08 -16.02 -0.38
C ASP A 107 5.74 -16.75 0.94
N ARG A 108 5.29 -18.01 0.83
CA ARG A 108 4.94 -18.85 1.97
C ARG A 108 6.13 -19.16 2.89
N ASP A 109 7.36 -18.95 2.41
CA ASP A 109 8.59 -19.04 3.19
C ASP A 109 8.72 -17.92 4.26
N GLY A 110 7.93 -16.85 4.13
CA GLY A 110 7.97 -15.72 5.04
C GLY A 110 9.25 -14.88 4.94
N VAL A 111 9.95 -14.94 3.82
CA VAL A 111 11.18 -14.18 3.57
C VAL A 111 10.84 -12.92 2.77
N LYS A 112 11.32 -11.75 3.23
CA LYS A 112 11.20 -10.49 2.48
C LYS A 112 12.01 -10.57 1.18
N LYS A 113 11.40 -10.23 0.07
CA LYS A 113 11.99 -10.11 -1.27
C LYS A 113 11.68 -8.73 -1.83
N PHE A 114 12.57 -8.19 -2.62
CA PHE A 114 12.48 -6.79 -3.06
C PHE A 114 12.19 -6.65 -4.55
N ASP A 115 12.07 -7.78 -5.25
CA ASP A 115 11.57 -7.86 -6.60
C ASP A 115 10.40 -8.86 -6.66
N ILE A 116 9.31 -8.49 -7.33
CA ILE A 116 8.12 -9.34 -7.47
C ILE A 116 8.42 -10.64 -8.23
N SER A 117 9.45 -10.66 -9.07
CA SER A 117 9.87 -11.85 -9.81
C SER A 117 10.45 -12.95 -8.92
N GLU A 118 10.91 -12.61 -7.72
CA GLU A 118 11.51 -13.54 -6.76
C GLU A 118 10.48 -14.39 -6.00
N ILE A 119 9.18 -14.07 -6.10
CA ILE A 119 8.12 -14.88 -5.48
C ILE A 119 7.45 -15.79 -6.50
N GLY A 120 6.96 -16.94 -6.03
CA GLY A 120 6.37 -17.96 -6.88
C GLY A 120 5.12 -17.49 -7.62
N HIS A 121 4.87 -18.10 -8.78
CA HIS A 121 3.74 -17.75 -9.67
C HIS A 121 2.40 -17.70 -8.92
N GLU A 122 2.10 -18.72 -8.08
CA GLU A 122 0.83 -18.78 -7.33
C GLU A 122 0.66 -17.56 -6.43
N ARG A 123 1.72 -17.18 -5.71
CA ARG A 123 1.68 -16.04 -4.80
C ARG A 123 1.68 -14.72 -5.55
N ARG A 124 2.46 -14.60 -6.61
CA ARG A 124 2.51 -13.40 -7.45
C ARG A 124 1.15 -13.07 -8.06
N ASN A 125 0.43 -14.04 -8.57
CA ASN A 125 -0.85 -13.85 -9.24
C ASN A 125 -2.07 -13.96 -8.32
N GLY A 126 -1.96 -14.67 -7.21
CA GLY A 126 -3.05 -14.88 -6.24
C GLY A 126 -3.17 -13.80 -5.16
N TYR A 127 -2.40 -12.71 -5.25
CA TYR A 127 -2.38 -11.65 -4.25
C TYR A 127 -2.22 -10.27 -4.87
N SER A 128 -2.87 -9.26 -4.30
CA SER A 128 -2.80 -7.88 -4.81
C SER A 128 -1.55 -7.17 -4.28
N TRP A 129 -0.41 -7.36 -4.95
CA TRP A 129 0.87 -6.78 -4.56
C TRP A 129 1.03 -5.31 -4.91
N TYR A 130 0.39 -4.86 -5.99
CA TYR A 130 0.37 -3.48 -6.45
C TYR A 130 -1.05 -3.03 -6.73
N ASN A 131 -1.38 -1.83 -6.32
CA ASN A 131 -2.67 -1.19 -6.56
C ASN A 131 -2.48 0.31 -6.90
N SER A 132 -3.56 0.98 -7.23
CA SER A 132 -3.62 2.43 -7.48
C SER A 132 -4.52 3.18 -6.49
N ASP A 133 -4.88 2.56 -5.36
CA ASP A 133 -5.87 3.09 -4.42
C ASP A 133 -5.40 4.36 -3.72
N GLY A 134 -4.08 4.56 -3.60
CA GLY A 134 -3.50 5.82 -3.14
C GLY A 134 -3.96 7.04 -3.93
N LEU A 135 -4.27 6.91 -5.23
CA LEU A 135 -4.86 8.00 -6.03
C LEU A 135 -6.22 8.43 -5.48
N LYS A 136 -7.03 7.48 -5.02
CA LYS A 136 -8.33 7.73 -4.41
C LYS A 136 -8.19 8.51 -3.10
N VAL A 137 -7.19 8.13 -2.27
CA VAL A 137 -6.86 8.85 -1.04
C VAL A 137 -6.49 10.30 -1.34
N LEU A 138 -5.54 10.51 -2.25
CA LEU A 138 -5.07 11.85 -2.61
C LEU A 138 -6.20 12.72 -3.16
N LYS A 139 -7.04 12.18 -4.05
CA LYS A 139 -8.21 12.90 -4.59
C LYS A 139 -9.22 13.26 -3.50
N LYS A 140 -9.53 12.33 -2.59
CA LYS A 140 -10.45 12.59 -1.49
C LYS A 140 -9.91 13.60 -0.49
N TYR A 141 -8.61 13.60 -0.24
CA TYR A 141 -7.97 14.56 0.63
C TYR A 141 -8.14 16.01 0.15
N GLU A 142 -7.97 16.26 -1.14
CA GLU A 142 -8.20 17.61 -1.70
C GLU A 142 -9.64 18.09 -1.50
N GLN A 143 -10.61 17.19 -1.61
CA GLN A 143 -12.03 17.51 -1.35
C GLN A 143 -12.28 17.74 0.15
N TRP A 144 -11.68 16.92 0.99
CA TRP A 144 -11.80 17.00 2.45
C TRP A 144 -11.20 18.30 3.01
N LYS A 145 -10.01 18.72 2.52
CA LYS A 145 -9.41 20.01 2.87
C LYS A 145 -10.35 21.18 2.58
N LYS A 146 -10.90 21.22 1.37
CA LYS A 146 -11.85 22.27 0.97
C LYS A 146 -13.07 22.32 1.87
N LYS A 147 -13.65 21.16 2.21
CA LYS A 147 -14.82 21.06 3.08
C LYS A 147 -14.56 21.55 4.50
N ASN A 148 -13.41 21.24 5.06
CA ASN A 148 -13.05 21.54 6.45
C ASN A 148 -12.26 22.85 6.61
N LYS A 149 -12.04 23.61 5.52
CA LYS A 149 -11.28 24.87 5.50
C LYS A 149 -9.87 24.75 6.09
N ILE A 150 -9.22 23.61 5.89
CA ILE A 150 -7.86 23.33 6.31
C ILE A 150 -6.92 23.90 5.23
N GLN A 151 -5.96 24.75 5.65
CA GLN A 151 -4.98 25.39 4.76
C GLN A 151 -3.82 24.47 4.42
#